data_cb71a60500521b3acc7f52e9ff5acbdf
#
_entry.id   cb71a60500521b3acc7f52e9ff5acbdf
#
_cell.length_a   1.000
_cell.length_b   1.000
_cell.length_c   1.000
_cell.angle_alpha   90.00
_cell.angle_beta   90.00
_cell.angle_gamma   90.00
#
_symmetry.space_group_name_H-M   'P 1'
#
loop_
_entity.id
_entity.type
_entity.pdbx_description
1 polymer ?
#
loop_
_entity_poly.entity_id
_entity_poly.type
_entity_poly.pdbx_seq_one_letter_code
_entity_poly.pdbx_strand_id
1 'polypeptide(L)'
;MAVALVVAAESGAIAAQSAADVYAQKCAACHGDNGKGDGPAGQAMTPPPAPFSTALKGKSDSWIGTVITKGGPAVGMTPAMPPHPTLSSDQVKALIEYIKGLKS
;
A
#
# COMPACT_ATOMS: atom_id res chain seq x y z
N MET A 1 -3.78 0.74 -38.79
CA MET A 1 -3.10 1.13 -38.29
C MET A 1 -2.67 2.02 -37.22
N ALA A 2 -3.42 2.68 -36.46
CA ALA A 2 -3.02 3.59 -35.39
C ALA A 2 -3.04 2.95 -34.03
N VAL A 3 -3.15 1.67 -34.00
CA VAL A 3 -3.38 0.98 -32.74
C VAL A 3 -2.23 1.06 -31.76
N ALA A 4 -1.01 1.08 -32.28
CA ALA A 4 0.16 1.01 -31.43
C ALA A 4 0.36 2.23 -30.54
N LEU A 5 -0.27 3.33 -30.88
CA LEU A 5 -0.08 4.57 -30.11
C LEU A 5 -0.72 4.57 -28.75
N VAL A 6 -1.70 3.73 -28.56
CA VAL A 6 -2.47 3.71 -27.32
C VAL A 6 -1.64 3.23 -26.15
N VAL A 7 -0.70 2.33 -26.41
CA VAL A 7 0.05 1.68 -25.35
C VAL A 7 0.92 2.67 -24.57
N ALA A 8 1.58 3.59 -25.26
CA ALA A 8 2.46 4.53 -24.60
C ALA A 8 1.70 5.49 -23.70
N ALA A 9 0.50 5.91 -24.12
CA ALA A 9 -0.29 6.85 -23.34
C ALA A 9 -0.85 6.21 -22.06
N GLU A 10 -1.04 4.90 -22.09
CA GLU A 10 -1.66 4.21 -20.98
C GLU A 10 -0.70 3.88 -19.84
N SER A 11 0.59 3.96 -20.07
CA SER A 11 1.56 3.55 -19.07
C SER A 11 1.43 4.31 -17.75
N GLY A 12 1.32 5.62 -17.81
CA GLY A 12 1.17 6.43 -16.61
C GLY A 12 -0.18 6.23 -15.93
N ALA A 13 -1.24 6.10 -16.73
CA ALA A 13 -2.56 5.87 -16.18
C ALA A 13 -2.66 4.51 -15.51
N ILE A 14 -2.01 3.49 -16.08
CA ILE A 14 -1.97 2.16 -15.48
C ILE A 14 -1.26 2.19 -14.14
N ALA A 15 -0.15 2.91 -14.04
CA ALA A 15 0.57 3.01 -12.78
C ALA A 15 -0.29 3.66 -11.69
N ALA A 16 -1.02 4.72 -12.04
CA ALA A 16 -1.91 5.39 -11.08
C ALA A 16 -3.06 4.49 -10.66
N GLN A 17 -3.65 3.74 -11.61
CA GLN A 17 -4.71 2.80 -11.30
C GLN A 17 -4.21 1.64 -10.47
N SER A 18 -2.97 1.19 -10.72
CA SER A 18 -2.39 0.06 -10.01
C SER A 18 -2.27 0.31 -8.52
N ALA A 19 -2.04 1.55 -8.10
CA ALA A 19 -1.94 1.86 -6.68
C ALA A 19 -3.25 1.56 -5.95
N ALA A 20 -4.37 2.02 -6.49
CA ALA A 20 -5.67 1.73 -5.90
C ALA A 20 -6.00 0.25 -5.97
N ASP A 21 -5.70 -0.40 -7.07
CA ASP A 21 -5.96 -1.83 -7.24
C ASP A 21 -5.10 -2.67 -6.32
N VAL A 22 -3.82 -2.36 -6.22
CA VAL A 22 -2.90 -3.05 -5.32
C VAL A 22 -3.37 -2.89 -3.88
N TYR A 23 -3.74 -1.68 -3.49
CA TYR A 23 -4.23 -1.44 -2.14
C TYR A 23 -5.48 -2.27 -1.87
N ALA A 24 -6.45 -2.25 -2.77
CA ALA A 24 -7.69 -3.00 -2.61
C ALA A 24 -7.45 -4.51 -2.48
N GLN A 25 -6.49 -5.04 -3.23
CA GLN A 25 -6.23 -6.47 -3.24
C GLN A 25 -5.33 -6.94 -2.12
N LYS A 26 -4.37 -6.12 -1.69
CA LYS A 26 -3.30 -6.58 -0.80
C LYS A 26 -3.28 -5.89 0.56
N CYS A 27 -3.93 -4.77 0.71
CA CYS A 27 -3.80 -3.96 1.92
C CYS A 27 -5.12 -3.75 2.64
N ALA A 28 -6.21 -3.55 1.90
CA ALA A 28 -7.50 -3.14 2.46
C ALA A 28 -8.11 -4.18 3.36
N ALA A 29 -7.85 -5.48 3.14
CA ALA A 29 -8.41 -6.52 3.99
C ALA A 29 -8.06 -6.33 5.46
N CYS A 30 -6.88 -5.80 5.72
CA CYS A 30 -6.43 -5.52 7.09
C CYS A 30 -6.55 -4.04 7.44
N HIS A 31 -6.10 -3.16 6.54
CA HIS A 31 -6.00 -1.73 6.84
C HIS A 31 -7.30 -0.96 6.61
N GLY A 32 -8.26 -1.56 5.91
CA GLY A 32 -9.53 -0.90 5.59
C GLY A 32 -9.42 -0.02 4.35
N ASP A 33 -10.57 0.32 3.77
CA ASP A 33 -10.63 1.10 2.53
C ASP A 33 -10.03 2.50 2.69
N ASN A 34 -10.11 3.04 3.91
CA ASN A 34 -9.61 4.38 4.22
C ASN A 34 -8.37 4.36 5.10
N GLY A 35 -7.77 3.19 5.31
CA GLY A 35 -6.56 3.09 6.12
C GLY A 35 -6.79 3.26 7.61
N LYS A 36 -8.00 3.00 8.09
CA LYS A 36 -8.33 3.15 9.52
C LYS A 36 -7.98 1.94 10.36
N GLY A 37 -7.50 0.87 9.74
CA GLY A 37 -7.21 -0.37 10.45
C GLY A 37 -8.45 -1.22 10.69
N ASP A 38 -9.54 -0.91 10.03
CA ASP A 38 -10.85 -1.53 10.25
C ASP A 38 -11.24 -2.56 9.20
N GLY A 39 -10.27 -3.06 8.44
CA GLY A 39 -10.53 -4.14 7.49
C GLY A 39 -10.92 -5.41 8.23
N PRO A 40 -11.74 -6.27 7.60
CA PRO A 40 -12.25 -7.48 8.30
C PRO A 40 -11.15 -8.40 8.80
N ALA A 41 -10.09 -8.61 8.01
CA ALA A 41 -8.97 -9.43 8.47
C ALA A 41 -8.16 -8.74 9.57
N GLY A 42 -8.05 -7.40 9.52
CA GLY A 42 -7.35 -6.64 10.54
C GLY A 42 -8.06 -6.69 11.88
N GLN A 43 -9.39 -6.68 11.85
CA GLN A 43 -10.17 -6.75 13.09
C GLN A 43 -9.98 -8.08 13.82
N ALA A 44 -9.59 -9.12 13.10
CA ALA A 44 -9.33 -10.43 13.70
C ALA A 44 -7.93 -10.54 14.31
N MET A 45 -7.08 -9.55 14.09
CA MET A 45 -5.72 -9.54 14.62
C MET A 45 -5.66 -8.97 16.02
N THR A 46 -4.63 -9.39 16.78
CA THR A 46 -4.40 -8.91 18.14
C THR A 46 -2.95 -8.44 18.25
N PRO A 47 -2.70 -7.12 18.28
CA PRO A 47 -3.65 -6.03 18.10
C PRO A 47 -4.02 -5.83 16.62
N PRO A 48 -5.15 -5.17 16.32
CA PRO A 48 -5.46 -4.81 14.96
C PRO A 48 -4.51 -3.72 14.45
N PRO A 49 -4.39 -3.55 13.11
CA PRO A 49 -3.54 -2.49 12.57
C PRO A 49 -3.98 -1.12 13.06
N ALA A 50 -3.02 -0.26 13.35
CA ALA A 50 -3.32 1.12 13.71
C ALA A 50 -3.73 1.91 12.47
N PRO A 51 -4.57 2.95 12.61
CA PRO A 51 -4.87 3.85 11.49
C PRO A 51 -3.59 4.48 10.94
N PHE A 52 -3.54 4.71 9.64
CA PHE A 52 -2.36 5.33 9.03
C PHE A 52 -2.09 6.72 9.61
N SER A 53 -3.13 7.46 9.99
CA SER A 53 -2.94 8.77 10.62
C SER A 53 -2.07 8.70 11.87
N THR A 54 -2.08 7.56 12.55
CA THR A 54 -1.22 7.31 13.71
C THR A 54 0.06 6.59 13.32
N ALA A 55 -0.08 5.51 12.56
CA ALA A 55 1.04 4.61 12.28
C ALA A 55 2.14 5.26 11.44
N LEU A 56 1.76 6.15 10.52
CA LEU A 56 2.70 6.79 9.61
C LEU A 56 3.21 8.13 10.09
N LYS A 57 2.75 8.58 11.25
CA LYS A 57 3.14 9.88 11.77
C LYS A 57 4.64 9.91 12.02
N GLY A 58 5.32 10.88 11.38
CA GLY A 58 6.76 11.00 11.51
C GLY A 58 7.58 9.99 10.73
N LYS A 59 6.94 9.14 9.93
CA LYS A 59 7.66 8.11 9.16
C LYS A 59 8.00 8.62 7.77
N SER A 60 9.21 8.28 7.30
CA SER A 60 9.66 8.64 5.97
C SER A 60 9.05 7.73 4.92
N ASP A 61 9.05 8.18 3.67
CA ASP A 61 8.64 7.34 2.55
C ASP A 61 9.50 6.07 2.44
N SER A 62 10.78 6.20 2.75
CA SER A 62 11.70 5.06 2.75
C SER A 62 11.28 4.01 3.78
N TRP A 63 10.89 4.45 4.97
CA TRP A 63 10.40 3.54 6.01
C TRP A 63 9.12 2.83 5.56
N ILE A 64 8.19 3.59 5.00
CA ILE A 64 6.93 3.03 4.50
C ILE A 64 7.20 2.00 3.41
N GLY A 65 8.09 2.34 2.46
CA GLY A 65 8.47 1.43 1.39
C GLY A 65 9.10 0.14 1.90
N THR A 66 9.91 0.23 2.96
CA THR A 66 10.52 -0.95 3.58
C THR A 66 9.45 -1.86 4.19
N VAL A 67 8.49 -1.29 4.89
CA VAL A 67 7.38 -2.08 5.47
C VAL A 67 6.61 -2.80 4.36
N ILE A 68 6.30 -2.09 3.29
CA ILE A 68 5.52 -2.67 2.19
C ILE A 68 6.28 -3.82 1.54
N THR A 69 7.55 -3.63 1.23
CA THR A 69 8.31 -4.61 0.44
C THR A 69 8.86 -5.75 1.28
N LYS A 70 9.26 -5.46 2.52
CA LYS A 70 9.95 -6.43 3.38
C LYS A 70 9.12 -6.89 4.59
N GLY A 71 7.97 -6.27 4.80
CA GLY A 71 7.07 -6.67 5.89
C GLY A 71 7.37 -5.99 7.22
N GLY A 72 6.49 -6.21 8.17
CA GLY A 72 6.58 -5.59 9.49
C GLY A 72 7.84 -5.93 10.27
N PRO A 73 8.30 -7.19 10.28
CA PRO A 73 9.51 -7.53 11.05
C PRO A 73 10.75 -6.76 10.64
N ALA A 74 10.86 -6.31 9.38
CA ALA A 74 12.02 -5.53 8.94
C ALA A 74 12.15 -4.19 9.66
N VAL A 75 11.08 -3.70 10.26
CA VAL A 75 11.08 -2.45 11.02
C VAL A 75 10.68 -2.66 12.47
N GLY A 76 10.82 -3.89 12.97
CA GLY A 76 10.53 -4.21 14.36
C GLY A 76 9.06 -4.35 14.70
N MET A 77 8.21 -4.56 13.70
CA MET A 77 6.78 -4.73 13.91
C MET A 77 6.38 -6.20 13.84
N THR A 78 5.10 -6.44 14.06
CA THR A 78 4.53 -7.79 14.06
C THR A 78 4.70 -8.49 12.70
N PRO A 79 4.91 -9.82 12.70
CA PRO A 79 4.93 -10.59 11.44
C PRO A 79 3.58 -10.63 10.71
N ALA A 80 2.51 -10.11 11.33
CA ALA A 80 1.19 -10.09 10.68
C ALA A 80 1.17 -9.21 9.43
N MET A 81 2.05 -8.21 9.32
CA MET A 81 2.20 -7.44 8.09
C MET A 81 3.16 -8.17 7.15
N PRO A 82 2.64 -8.82 6.10
CA PRO A 82 3.50 -9.61 5.22
C PRO A 82 4.29 -8.73 4.24
N PRO A 83 5.40 -9.25 3.72
CA PRO A 83 6.15 -8.54 2.69
C PRO A 83 5.48 -8.65 1.32
N HIS A 84 5.71 -7.66 0.47
CA HIS A 84 5.26 -7.66 -0.92
C HIS A 84 6.45 -7.41 -1.84
N PRO A 85 7.36 -8.39 -1.97
CA PRO A 85 8.63 -8.17 -2.66
C PRO A 85 8.51 -8.09 -4.18
N THR A 86 7.36 -8.47 -4.74
CA THR A 86 7.18 -8.47 -6.19
C THR A 86 6.69 -7.13 -6.73
N LEU A 87 6.37 -6.16 -5.88
CA LEU A 87 5.98 -4.84 -6.33
C LEU A 87 7.21 -4.12 -6.87
N SER A 88 7.04 -3.46 -8.03
CA SER A 88 8.12 -2.65 -8.61
C SER A 88 8.32 -1.38 -7.79
N SER A 89 9.47 -0.73 -7.97
CA SER A 89 9.73 0.52 -7.28
C SER A 89 8.70 1.59 -7.64
N ASP A 90 8.23 1.62 -8.88
CA ASP A 90 7.19 2.57 -9.29
C ASP A 90 5.86 2.26 -8.60
N GLN A 91 5.51 0.99 -8.49
CA GLN A 91 4.30 0.59 -7.77
C GLN A 91 4.38 0.96 -6.29
N VAL A 92 5.54 0.76 -5.68
CA VAL A 92 5.73 1.12 -4.27
C VAL A 92 5.60 2.63 -4.08
N LYS A 93 6.21 3.44 -4.95
CA LYS A 93 6.09 4.90 -4.87
C LYS A 93 4.64 5.35 -5.02
N ALA A 94 3.93 4.80 -6.01
CA ALA A 94 2.53 5.14 -6.22
C ALA A 94 1.67 4.71 -5.04
N LEU A 95 1.97 3.57 -4.46
CA LEU A 95 1.24 3.06 -3.30
C LEU A 95 1.46 3.93 -2.07
N ILE A 96 2.68 4.40 -1.84
CA ILE A 96 2.97 5.32 -0.74
C ILE A 96 2.15 6.60 -0.87
N GLU A 97 2.11 7.18 -2.08
CA GLU A 97 1.31 8.37 -2.33
C GLU A 97 -0.18 8.11 -2.08
N TYR A 98 -0.66 6.97 -2.54
CA TYR A 98 -2.05 6.59 -2.34
C TYR A 98 -2.40 6.49 -0.85
N ILE A 99 -1.56 5.79 -0.10
CA ILE A 99 -1.75 5.59 1.34
C ILE A 99 -1.74 6.92 2.09
N LYS A 100 -0.80 7.81 1.76
CA LYS A 100 -0.69 9.10 2.41
C LYS A 100 -1.88 10.00 2.11
N GLY A 101 -2.58 9.76 1.01
CA GLY A 101 -3.77 10.51 0.63
C GLY A 101 -5.06 10.02 1.27
N LEU A 102 -5.04 8.88 1.94
CA LEU A 102 -6.24 8.34 2.56
C LEU A 102 -6.63 9.16 3.80
N LYS A 103 -7.93 9.27 4.04
CA LYS A 103 -8.47 9.98 5.20
C LYS A 103 -8.69 8.99 6.34
N SER A 104 -7.64 8.63 6.99
CA SER A 104 -7.70 7.64 8.08
C SER A 104 -7.83 8.25 9.47
#